data_edb6fac5cbca489c292c1e5a31c80693
#
_entry.id   edb6fac5cbca489c292c1e5a31c80693
#
_cell.length_a   1.000
_cell.length_b   1.000
_cell.length_c   1.000
_cell.angle_alpha   90.00
_cell.angle_beta   90.00
_cell.angle_gamma   90.00
#
_symmetry.space_group_name_H-M   'P 1'
#
loop_
_entity.id
_entity.type
_entity.pdbx_description
1 polymer ?
#
loop_
_entity_poly.entity_id
_entity_poly.type
_entity_poly.pdbx_seq_one_letter_code
_entity_poly.pdbx_strand_id
1 'polypeptide(L)'
;MLDRCDRVQIAVHDAAKAAQRFGQLLGSIVARRDHSRHLGARRTILAVGESEFELCEADGAGLTQDFLARRGEGLMTAGYCTADLDSMVKRWEGLGVAYDRDAEQLYLSPETTFGLPIVISESTYRPRVGPVSFLYETTNTLATNWRRVAAVYAGLFGLDPARFSEIGSERFGYVGTLTLFDPPNRLDRIELSQVTDDVHAMGRFVKTHGDSLYMCYVEVHDWAAVRGRLLEANARYTPRGSDPATDPDGGWVHPKELHGLLLGISRTGLAWDWSGREELVPSV
;
A
#
# COMPACT_ATOMS: atom_id res chain seq x y z
N MET A 1 2.31 10.78 -15.10
CA MET A 1 3.04 10.65 -13.82
C MET A 1 2.06 10.22 -12.75
N LEU A 2 2.48 9.42 -11.75
CA LEU A 2 1.62 9.09 -10.60
C LEU A 2 1.35 10.33 -9.75
N ASP A 3 0.09 10.47 -9.28
CA ASP A 3 -0.32 11.58 -8.42
C ASP A 3 -0.34 11.16 -6.95
N ARG A 4 -0.95 10.00 -6.64
CA ARG A 4 -1.17 9.54 -5.27
C ARG A 4 -1.18 8.02 -5.18
N CYS A 5 -0.91 7.53 -3.96
CA CYS A 5 -1.41 6.24 -3.50
C CYS A 5 -2.93 6.35 -3.33
N ASP A 6 -3.67 5.52 -4.06
CA ASP A 6 -5.11 5.72 -4.20
C ASP A 6 -5.92 4.57 -3.59
N ARG A 7 -5.39 3.35 -3.70
CA ARG A 7 -6.06 2.15 -3.24
C ARG A 7 -5.10 1.00 -2.96
N VAL A 8 -5.63 -0.05 -2.35
CA VAL A 8 -5.02 -1.38 -2.30
C VAL A 8 -6.08 -2.42 -2.59
N GLN A 9 -5.66 -3.53 -3.24
CA GLN A 9 -6.52 -4.69 -3.45
C GLN A 9 -6.08 -5.81 -2.50
N ILE A 10 -7.05 -6.38 -1.78
CA ILE A 10 -6.83 -7.37 -0.72
C ILE A 10 -7.64 -8.62 -1.07
N ALA A 11 -6.96 -9.73 -1.29
CA ALA A 11 -7.62 -11.00 -1.52
C ALA A 11 -8.20 -11.53 -0.20
N VAL A 12 -9.48 -11.88 -0.20
CA VAL A 12 -10.22 -12.36 0.98
C VAL A 12 -11.12 -13.53 0.61
N HIS A 13 -11.36 -14.42 1.59
CA HIS A 13 -12.31 -15.52 1.43
C HIS A 13 -13.78 -15.10 1.62
N ASP A 14 -13.99 -14.03 2.43
CA ASP A 14 -15.33 -13.53 2.78
C ASP A 14 -15.27 -12.00 2.89
N ALA A 15 -15.67 -11.33 1.82
CA ALA A 15 -15.62 -9.86 1.75
C ALA A 15 -16.57 -9.18 2.75
N ALA A 16 -17.64 -9.84 3.18
CA ALA A 16 -18.58 -9.28 4.16
C ALA A 16 -17.95 -9.26 5.55
N LYS A 17 -17.32 -10.35 5.99
CA LYS A 17 -16.58 -10.41 7.25
C LYS A 17 -15.39 -9.45 7.25
N ALA A 18 -14.64 -9.41 6.15
CA ALA A 18 -13.53 -8.48 6.01
C ALA A 18 -14.03 -7.03 6.12
N ALA A 19 -15.08 -6.64 5.39
CA ALA A 19 -15.65 -5.29 5.46
C ALA A 19 -16.10 -4.91 6.88
N GLN A 20 -16.72 -5.82 7.60
CA GLN A 20 -17.11 -5.63 9.00
C GLN A 20 -15.86 -5.37 9.87
N ARG A 21 -14.79 -6.16 9.69
CA ARG A 21 -13.55 -6.02 10.47
C ARG A 21 -12.82 -4.70 10.18
N PHE A 22 -12.68 -4.34 8.90
CA PHE A 22 -12.11 -3.05 8.51
C PHE A 22 -12.94 -1.87 9.05
N GLY A 23 -14.28 -1.96 9.00
CA GLY A 23 -15.18 -0.97 9.59
C GLY A 23 -14.98 -0.83 11.08
N GLN A 24 -14.87 -1.95 11.81
CA GLN A 24 -14.62 -1.97 13.25
C GLN A 24 -13.30 -1.28 13.61
N LEU A 25 -12.19 -1.62 12.94
CA LEU A 25 -10.86 -1.16 13.30
C LEU A 25 -10.51 0.23 12.75
N LEU A 26 -10.90 0.52 11.50
CA LEU A 26 -10.48 1.73 10.78
C LEU A 26 -11.63 2.73 10.56
N GLY A 27 -12.87 2.40 10.94
CA GLY A 27 -14.02 3.25 10.67
C GLY A 27 -14.39 3.36 9.20
N SER A 28 -13.97 2.40 8.36
CA SER A 28 -14.31 2.34 6.95
C SER A 28 -15.79 2.01 6.72
N ILE A 29 -16.31 2.41 5.58
CA ILE A 29 -17.67 2.05 5.12
C ILE A 29 -17.60 1.42 3.73
N VAL A 30 -18.59 0.58 3.41
CA VAL A 30 -18.74 0.05 2.05
C VAL A 30 -19.23 1.19 1.14
N ALA A 31 -18.40 1.58 0.17
CA ALA A 31 -18.72 2.61 -0.82
C ALA A 31 -19.52 2.04 -1.98
N ARG A 32 -19.11 0.89 -2.52
CA ARG A 32 -19.76 0.22 -3.65
C ARG A 32 -19.35 -1.25 -3.74
N ARG A 33 -20.02 -1.98 -4.63
CA ARG A 33 -19.64 -3.33 -5.05
C ARG A 33 -19.62 -3.40 -6.56
N ASP A 34 -18.67 -4.15 -7.10
CA ASP A 34 -18.55 -4.41 -8.53
C ASP A 34 -17.86 -5.76 -8.79
N HIS A 35 -17.49 -6.02 -10.04
CA HIS A 35 -16.78 -7.21 -10.47
C HIS A 35 -15.60 -6.82 -11.34
N SER A 36 -14.43 -7.43 -11.12
CA SER A 36 -13.26 -7.32 -11.96
C SER A 36 -13.03 -8.62 -12.72
N ARG A 37 -13.05 -8.55 -14.05
CA ARG A 37 -12.71 -9.70 -14.90
C ARG A 37 -11.23 -10.01 -14.86
N HIS A 38 -10.37 -8.98 -14.81
CA HIS A 38 -8.93 -9.16 -14.70
C HIS A 38 -8.54 -9.92 -13.43
N LEU A 39 -9.13 -9.58 -12.30
CA LEU A 39 -8.88 -10.25 -11.03
C LEU A 39 -9.61 -11.59 -10.86
N GLY A 40 -10.67 -11.84 -11.64
CA GLY A 40 -11.59 -12.97 -11.42
C GLY A 40 -12.27 -12.87 -10.05
N ALA A 41 -12.81 -11.70 -9.71
CA ALA A 41 -13.29 -11.43 -8.34
C ALA A 41 -14.51 -10.50 -8.28
N ARG A 42 -15.41 -10.80 -7.36
CA ARG A 42 -16.35 -9.82 -6.82
C ARG A 42 -15.59 -8.91 -5.86
N ARG A 43 -15.75 -7.60 -6.02
CA ARG A 43 -15.10 -6.62 -5.18
C ARG A 43 -16.10 -5.91 -4.26
N THR A 44 -15.76 -5.80 -2.99
CA THR A 44 -16.40 -4.88 -2.04
C THR A 44 -15.41 -3.74 -1.76
N ILE A 45 -15.72 -2.56 -2.25
CA ILE A 45 -14.86 -1.39 -2.14
C ILE A 45 -15.21 -0.63 -0.87
N LEU A 46 -14.21 -0.47 0.00
CA LEU A 46 -14.31 0.31 1.22
C LEU A 46 -13.74 1.70 1.02
N ALA A 47 -14.45 2.72 1.48
CA ALA A 47 -13.88 4.05 1.68
C ALA A 47 -13.10 4.06 2.99
N VAL A 48 -11.80 4.40 2.91
CA VAL A 48 -10.84 4.46 4.04
C VAL A 48 -10.11 5.79 3.95
N GLY A 49 -10.56 6.79 4.71
CA GLY A 49 -10.12 8.16 4.46
C GLY A 49 -10.54 8.64 3.07
N GLU A 50 -9.61 9.22 2.34
CA GLU A 50 -9.74 9.62 0.93
C GLU A 50 -9.37 8.49 -0.05
N SER A 51 -9.00 7.30 0.45
CA SER A 51 -8.52 6.15 -0.32
C SER A 51 -9.54 5.01 -0.33
N GLU A 52 -9.31 4.02 -1.17
CA GLU A 52 -10.14 2.83 -1.28
C GLU A 52 -9.38 1.55 -0.91
N PHE A 53 -10.00 0.69 -0.12
CA PHE A 53 -9.53 -0.68 0.09
C PHE A 53 -10.51 -1.63 -0.60
N GLU A 54 -10.04 -2.30 -1.65
CA GLU A 54 -10.85 -3.18 -2.48
C GLU A 54 -10.71 -4.63 -1.99
N LEU A 55 -11.74 -5.14 -1.35
CA LEU A 55 -11.80 -6.54 -0.88
C LEU A 55 -12.21 -7.42 -2.06
N CYS A 56 -11.28 -8.24 -2.54
CA CYS A 56 -11.44 -9.10 -3.70
C CYS A 56 -11.76 -10.53 -3.24
N GLU A 57 -13.00 -10.96 -3.45
CA GLU A 57 -13.46 -12.32 -3.21
C GLU A 57 -13.50 -13.08 -4.54
N ALA A 58 -12.76 -14.19 -4.63
CA ALA A 58 -12.65 -14.94 -5.89
C ALA A 58 -14.03 -15.41 -6.39
N ASP A 59 -14.23 -15.26 -7.71
CA ASP A 59 -15.47 -15.64 -8.41
C ASP A 59 -15.21 -16.71 -9.47
N GLY A 60 -14.41 -17.69 -9.11
CA GLY A 60 -13.92 -18.75 -10.00
C GLY A 60 -12.42 -18.74 -10.16
N ALA A 61 -11.91 -19.36 -11.22
CA ALA A 61 -10.49 -19.34 -11.55
C ALA A 61 -10.03 -17.94 -11.97
N GLY A 62 -8.84 -17.51 -11.53
CA GLY A 62 -8.28 -16.19 -11.84
C GLY A 62 -7.23 -15.75 -10.84
N LEU A 63 -6.72 -14.54 -11.01
CA LEU A 63 -5.60 -14.01 -10.20
C LEU A 63 -5.89 -14.03 -8.70
N THR A 64 -7.12 -13.68 -8.28
CA THR A 64 -7.51 -13.70 -6.87
C THR A 64 -7.52 -15.11 -6.31
N GLN A 65 -8.09 -16.09 -7.02
CA GLN A 65 -8.10 -17.49 -6.59
C GLN A 65 -6.68 -18.06 -6.50
N ASP A 66 -5.83 -17.73 -7.46
CA ASP A 66 -4.43 -18.18 -7.49
C ASP A 66 -3.62 -17.55 -6.34
N PHE A 67 -3.89 -16.29 -6.02
CA PHE A 67 -3.27 -15.63 -4.87
C PHE A 67 -3.69 -16.30 -3.56
N LEU A 68 -5.00 -16.49 -3.35
CA LEU A 68 -5.56 -17.16 -2.16
C LEU A 68 -5.00 -18.58 -1.97
N ALA A 69 -4.89 -19.34 -3.06
CA ALA A 69 -4.34 -20.71 -3.01
C ALA A 69 -2.86 -20.74 -2.63
N ARG A 70 -2.07 -19.74 -3.05
CA ARG A 70 -0.62 -19.70 -2.80
C ARG A 70 -0.23 -19.01 -1.51
N ARG A 71 -0.96 -17.97 -1.08
CA ARG A 71 -0.59 -17.06 0.01
C ARG A 71 -1.62 -16.94 1.12
N GLY A 72 -2.85 -17.44 0.89
CA GLY A 72 -3.99 -17.13 1.77
C GLY A 72 -4.51 -15.71 1.56
N GLU A 73 -5.29 -15.20 2.52
CA GLU A 73 -5.75 -13.82 2.50
C GLU A 73 -4.59 -12.83 2.63
N GLY A 74 -4.67 -11.69 1.95
CA GLY A 74 -3.61 -10.67 2.05
C GLY A 74 -3.64 -9.58 1.01
N LEU A 75 -2.68 -8.67 1.17
CA LEU A 75 -2.42 -7.58 0.26
C LEU A 75 -1.93 -8.12 -1.09
N MET A 76 -2.76 -7.94 -2.12
CA MET A 76 -2.54 -8.53 -3.44
C MET A 76 -1.98 -7.53 -4.45
N THR A 77 -2.47 -6.28 -4.45
CA THR A 77 -2.10 -5.28 -5.47
C THR A 77 -1.96 -3.91 -4.84
N ALA A 78 -0.91 -3.18 -5.22
CA ALA A 78 -0.72 -1.77 -4.91
C ALA A 78 -1.46 -0.90 -5.95
N GLY A 79 -2.15 0.14 -5.51
CA GLY A 79 -2.95 0.96 -6.39
C GLY A 79 -2.62 2.45 -6.29
N TYR A 80 -2.47 3.04 -7.46
CA TYR A 80 -2.13 4.45 -7.63
C TYR A 80 -3.13 5.14 -8.56
N CYS A 81 -3.09 6.47 -8.58
CA CYS A 81 -3.83 7.21 -9.59
C CYS A 81 -2.95 8.21 -10.34
N THR A 82 -3.46 8.65 -11.46
CA THR A 82 -2.86 9.68 -12.32
C THR A 82 -3.97 10.60 -12.85
N ALA A 83 -3.65 11.86 -13.08
CA ALA A 83 -4.59 12.80 -13.72
C ALA A 83 -4.83 12.49 -15.20
N ASP A 84 -3.97 11.67 -15.82
CA ASP A 84 -4.03 11.40 -17.27
C ASP A 84 -3.61 9.95 -17.55
N LEU A 85 -4.61 9.07 -17.61
CA LEU A 85 -4.43 7.64 -17.95
C LEU A 85 -3.92 7.44 -19.38
N ASP A 86 -4.35 8.27 -20.32
CA ASP A 86 -3.95 8.14 -21.72
C ASP A 86 -2.46 8.46 -21.90
N SER A 87 -1.95 9.45 -21.19
CA SER A 87 -0.51 9.72 -21.14
C SER A 87 0.29 8.57 -20.51
N MET A 88 -0.26 7.89 -19.50
CA MET A 88 0.35 6.71 -18.93
C MET A 88 0.39 5.55 -19.92
N VAL A 89 -0.70 5.30 -20.64
CA VAL A 89 -0.77 4.28 -21.70
C VAL A 89 0.26 4.59 -22.80
N LYS A 90 0.30 5.82 -23.32
CA LYS A 90 1.28 6.22 -24.35
C LYS A 90 2.72 6.02 -23.89
N ARG A 91 3.00 6.30 -22.60
CA ARG A 91 4.32 6.06 -22.02
C ARG A 91 4.68 4.57 -22.05
N TRP A 92 3.78 3.69 -21.62
CA TRP A 92 4.02 2.25 -21.58
C TRP A 92 4.16 1.65 -22.99
N GLU A 93 3.31 2.08 -23.93
CA GLU A 93 3.43 1.69 -25.34
C GLU A 93 4.77 2.11 -25.95
N GLY A 94 5.21 3.36 -25.65
CA GLY A 94 6.52 3.87 -26.08
C GLY A 94 7.72 3.13 -25.47
N LEU A 95 7.53 2.50 -24.31
CA LEU A 95 8.53 1.66 -23.65
C LEU A 95 8.41 0.17 -24.02
N GLY A 96 7.40 -0.22 -24.79
CA GLY A 96 7.11 -1.63 -25.11
C GLY A 96 6.64 -2.44 -23.89
N VAL A 97 6.02 -1.78 -22.91
CA VAL A 97 5.53 -2.42 -21.69
C VAL A 97 4.11 -2.92 -21.90
N ALA A 98 3.90 -4.20 -21.66
CA ALA A 98 2.57 -4.81 -21.68
C ALA A 98 1.76 -4.42 -20.44
N TYR A 99 0.48 -4.16 -20.62
CA TYR A 99 -0.49 -3.87 -19.56
C TYR A 99 -1.83 -4.51 -19.89
N ASP A 100 -2.63 -4.76 -18.87
CA ASP A 100 -4.04 -5.14 -19.02
C ASP A 100 -4.95 -3.97 -18.67
N ARG A 101 -6.16 -3.96 -19.27
CA ARG A 101 -7.20 -2.98 -18.97
C ARG A 101 -8.50 -3.68 -18.59
N ASP A 102 -9.03 -3.31 -17.43
CA ASP A 102 -10.35 -3.75 -16.97
C ASP A 102 -11.15 -2.54 -16.50
N ALA A 103 -12.22 -2.22 -17.22
CA ALA A 103 -12.97 -0.98 -17.02
C ALA A 103 -12.04 0.27 -17.05
N GLU A 104 -12.06 1.07 -15.99
CA GLU A 104 -11.26 2.30 -15.82
C GLU A 104 -9.92 2.05 -15.10
N GLN A 105 -9.48 0.80 -15.04
CA GLN A 105 -8.23 0.40 -14.36
C GLN A 105 -7.23 -0.19 -15.33
N LEU A 106 -5.96 0.22 -15.20
CA LEU A 106 -4.81 -0.34 -15.91
C LEU A 106 -4.00 -1.19 -14.95
N TYR A 107 -3.55 -2.36 -15.38
CA TYR A 107 -2.81 -3.31 -14.55
C TYR A 107 -1.44 -3.59 -15.13
N LEU A 108 -0.41 -3.57 -14.27
CA LEU A 108 0.92 -4.08 -14.58
C LEU A 108 1.18 -5.35 -13.78
N SER A 109 1.73 -6.34 -14.48
CA SER A 109 2.10 -7.61 -13.88
C SER A 109 3.33 -7.47 -12.97
N PRO A 110 3.46 -8.31 -11.92
CA PRO A 110 4.60 -8.30 -11.03
C PRO A 110 5.94 -8.59 -11.73
N GLU A 111 5.94 -9.25 -12.86
CA GLU A 111 7.15 -9.48 -13.67
C GLU A 111 7.73 -8.18 -14.21
N THR A 112 6.87 -7.25 -14.62
CA THR A 112 7.27 -5.93 -15.10
C THR A 112 7.78 -5.03 -13.97
N THR A 113 7.29 -5.24 -12.76
CA THR A 113 7.44 -4.32 -11.62
C THR A 113 8.19 -4.94 -10.44
N PHE A 114 9.01 -5.95 -10.68
CA PHE A 114 9.82 -6.60 -9.63
C PHE A 114 8.99 -7.04 -8.42
N GLY A 115 7.97 -7.84 -8.67
CA GLY A 115 7.14 -8.43 -7.63
C GLY A 115 6.04 -7.53 -7.05
N LEU A 116 5.86 -6.31 -7.55
CA LEU A 116 4.80 -5.38 -7.12
C LEU A 116 3.64 -5.38 -8.14
N PRO A 117 2.58 -6.15 -7.96
CA PRO A 117 1.40 -6.03 -8.81
C PRO A 117 0.79 -4.63 -8.66
N ILE A 118 0.51 -3.96 -9.77
CA ILE A 118 0.07 -2.56 -9.75
C ILE A 118 -1.26 -2.41 -10.49
N VAL A 119 -2.15 -1.60 -9.90
CA VAL A 119 -3.34 -1.05 -10.57
C VAL A 119 -3.27 0.47 -10.59
N ILE A 120 -3.58 1.07 -11.74
CA ILE A 120 -3.65 2.53 -11.91
C ILE A 120 -5.03 2.92 -12.41
N SER A 121 -5.61 3.97 -11.83
CA SER A 121 -6.87 4.58 -12.24
C SER A 121 -6.73 6.09 -12.41
N GLU A 122 -7.74 6.72 -12.99
CA GLU A 122 -7.80 8.16 -13.03
C GLU A 122 -8.01 8.75 -11.63
N SER A 123 -7.36 9.90 -11.38
CA SER A 123 -7.49 10.63 -10.12
C SER A 123 -8.91 11.13 -9.91
N THR A 124 -9.52 10.76 -8.81
CA THR A 124 -10.87 11.20 -8.42
C THR A 124 -10.86 11.79 -7.03
N TYR A 125 -11.65 12.85 -6.84
CA TYR A 125 -11.90 13.38 -5.50
C TYR A 125 -12.83 12.43 -4.74
N ARG A 126 -12.44 12.12 -3.49
CA ARG A 126 -13.27 11.36 -2.54
C ARG A 126 -13.38 12.12 -1.22
N PRO A 127 -14.59 12.21 -0.65
CA PRO A 127 -14.74 12.76 0.70
C PRO A 127 -14.05 11.82 1.71
N ARG A 128 -13.43 12.39 2.74
CA ARG A 128 -12.80 11.63 3.81
C ARG A 128 -13.84 10.86 4.63
N VAL A 129 -13.52 9.60 4.95
CA VAL A 129 -14.35 8.70 5.76
C VAL A 129 -13.57 8.16 6.94
N GLY A 130 -14.12 8.27 8.15
CA GLY A 130 -13.53 7.76 9.38
C GLY A 130 -12.29 8.54 9.84
N PRO A 131 -11.50 7.99 10.79
CA PRO A 131 -10.34 8.66 11.37
C PRO A 131 -9.08 8.60 10.51
N VAL A 132 -9.06 7.79 9.45
CA VAL A 132 -7.97 7.70 8.48
C VAL A 132 -8.03 8.93 7.57
N SER A 133 -6.86 9.48 7.22
CA SER A 133 -6.74 10.56 6.24
C SER A 133 -6.63 10.01 4.82
N PHE A 134 -5.57 9.27 4.55
CA PHE A 134 -5.29 8.67 3.24
C PHE A 134 -4.23 7.57 3.32
N LEU A 135 -4.19 6.72 2.31
CA LEU A 135 -3.08 5.81 1.99
C LEU A 135 -1.95 6.63 1.38
N TYR A 136 -0.72 6.49 1.88
CA TYR A 136 0.40 7.25 1.33
C TYR A 136 1.59 6.41 0.86
N GLU A 137 1.64 5.13 1.25
CA GLU A 137 2.80 4.30 0.94
C GLU A 137 2.41 2.84 0.74
N THR A 138 3.06 2.21 -0.23
CA THR A 138 3.13 0.76 -0.37
C THR A 138 4.59 0.33 -0.41
N THR A 139 4.92 -0.75 0.29
CA THR A 139 6.29 -1.25 0.42
C THR A 139 6.50 -2.46 -0.46
N ASN A 140 7.41 -2.38 -1.41
CA ASN A 140 7.93 -3.51 -2.16
C ASN A 140 9.24 -4.00 -1.54
N THR A 141 9.25 -5.22 -0.99
CA THR A 141 10.46 -5.85 -0.47
C THR A 141 11.20 -6.58 -1.57
N LEU A 142 12.53 -6.45 -1.60
CA LEU A 142 13.37 -6.84 -2.71
C LEU A 142 14.54 -7.75 -2.28
N ALA A 143 14.79 -8.83 -3.04
CA ALA A 143 16.09 -9.44 -3.19
C ALA A 143 16.92 -8.69 -4.25
N THR A 144 16.24 -8.11 -5.23
CA THR A 144 16.81 -7.35 -6.35
C THR A 144 17.39 -6.02 -5.87
N ASN A 145 18.46 -5.56 -6.53
CA ASN A 145 19.06 -4.25 -6.20
C ASN A 145 18.04 -3.11 -6.36
N TRP A 146 17.78 -2.39 -5.27
CA TRP A 146 16.78 -1.34 -5.22
C TRP A 146 17.05 -0.18 -6.19
N ARG A 147 18.32 0.16 -6.46
CA ARG A 147 18.67 1.24 -7.42
C ARG A 147 18.23 0.90 -8.83
N ARG A 148 18.36 -0.39 -9.21
CA ARG A 148 17.86 -0.87 -10.49
C ARG A 148 16.33 -0.76 -10.57
N VAL A 149 15.63 -1.18 -9.52
CA VAL A 149 14.16 -1.11 -9.46
C VAL A 149 13.69 0.33 -9.49
N ALA A 150 14.32 1.23 -8.70
CA ALA A 150 14.01 2.64 -8.67
C ALA A 150 14.16 3.31 -10.06
N ALA A 151 15.23 2.99 -10.79
CA ALA A 151 15.43 3.50 -12.15
C ALA A 151 14.33 3.04 -13.11
N VAL A 152 13.90 1.77 -13.02
CA VAL A 152 12.79 1.26 -13.82
C VAL A 152 11.48 1.96 -13.44
N TYR A 153 11.19 2.14 -12.15
CA TYR A 153 9.97 2.83 -11.70
C TYR A 153 9.95 4.30 -12.12
N ALA A 154 11.09 5.00 -12.08
CA ALA A 154 11.21 6.35 -12.63
C ALA A 154 10.79 6.41 -14.11
N GLY A 155 11.26 5.45 -14.91
CA GLY A 155 10.88 5.32 -16.32
C GLY A 155 9.41 4.96 -16.52
N LEU A 156 8.92 3.93 -15.84
CA LEU A 156 7.54 3.43 -15.98
C LEU A 156 6.49 4.47 -15.59
N PHE A 157 6.72 5.18 -14.50
CA PHE A 157 5.70 6.06 -13.90
C PHE A 157 5.99 7.56 -14.08
N GLY A 158 7.10 7.90 -14.74
CA GLY A 158 7.49 9.29 -14.94
C GLY A 158 7.89 10.00 -13.65
N LEU A 159 8.44 9.26 -12.67
CA LEU A 159 8.88 9.83 -11.40
C LEU A 159 10.24 10.53 -11.57
N ASP A 160 10.46 11.58 -10.78
CA ASP A 160 11.72 12.33 -10.77
C ASP A 160 12.67 11.75 -9.72
N PRO A 161 13.79 11.11 -10.11
CA PRO A 161 14.75 10.56 -9.16
C PRO A 161 15.36 11.59 -8.18
N ALA A 162 15.37 12.88 -8.54
CA ALA A 162 15.85 13.94 -7.65
C ALA A 162 14.95 14.14 -6.41
N ARG A 163 13.75 13.60 -6.45
CA ARG A 163 12.79 13.61 -5.32
C ARG A 163 12.86 12.34 -4.45
N PHE A 164 13.71 11.37 -4.81
CA PHE A 164 13.85 10.13 -4.06
C PHE A 164 14.67 10.36 -2.79
N SER A 165 14.34 9.61 -1.73
CA SER A 165 15.06 9.65 -0.46
C SER A 165 15.59 8.26 -0.12
N GLU A 166 16.92 8.14 0.06
CA GLU A 166 17.51 6.88 0.53
C GLU A 166 17.09 6.60 1.98
N ILE A 167 16.76 5.36 2.24
CA ILE A 167 16.33 4.87 3.55
C ILE A 167 17.06 3.58 3.91
N GLY A 168 17.05 3.26 5.21
CA GLY A 168 17.58 2.00 5.69
C GLY A 168 17.29 1.80 7.17
N SER A 169 17.31 0.55 7.58
CA SER A 169 17.12 0.21 8.98
C SER A 169 17.87 -1.07 9.33
N GLU A 170 18.86 -0.97 10.21
CA GLU A 170 19.50 -2.15 10.78
C GLU A 170 18.51 -2.98 11.61
N ARG A 171 17.58 -2.31 12.32
CA ARG A 171 16.55 -2.96 13.14
C ARG A 171 15.63 -3.88 12.32
N PHE A 172 15.35 -3.52 11.08
CA PHE A 172 14.46 -4.27 10.20
C PHE A 172 15.19 -5.00 9.07
N GLY A 173 16.51 -4.82 8.94
CA GLY A 173 17.38 -5.52 8.00
C GLY A 173 17.14 -5.14 6.54
N TYR A 174 17.11 -3.84 6.22
CA TYR A 174 16.97 -3.38 4.84
C TYR A 174 17.72 -2.08 4.55
N VAL A 175 17.98 -1.86 3.26
CA VAL A 175 18.39 -0.60 2.65
C VAL A 175 17.50 -0.34 1.43
N GLY A 176 17.30 0.93 1.07
CA GLY A 176 16.40 1.19 -0.06
C GLY A 176 16.17 2.65 -0.35
N THR A 177 15.02 2.95 -0.91
CA THR A 177 14.60 4.32 -1.23
C THR A 177 13.09 4.48 -1.17
N LEU A 178 12.65 5.69 -0.85
CA LEU A 178 11.29 6.17 -1.09
C LEU A 178 11.25 6.86 -2.46
N THR A 179 10.39 6.39 -3.35
CA THR A 179 10.18 7.02 -4.66
C THR A 179 9.05 8.05 -4.56
N LEU A 180 9.31 9.15 -3.86
CA LEU A 180 8.33 10.20 -3.60
C LEU A 180 7.76 10.79 -4.90
N PHE A 181 6.43 10.99 -4.95
CA PHE A 181 5.75 11.50 -6.14
C PHE A 181 5.82 13.02 -6.23
N ASP A 182 5.43 13.74 -5.16
CA ASP A 182 5.38 15.20 -5.14
C ASP A 182 5.77 15.83 -3.78
N PRO A 183 6.99 15.57 -3.24
CA PRO A 183 7.45 16.24 -2.05
C PRO A 183 7.76 17.72 -2.31
N PRO A 184 7.56 18.65 -1.38
CA PRO A 184 7.02 18.45 -0.01
C PRO A 184 5.49 18.52 0.07
N ASN A 185 4.78 18.60 -1.03
CA ASN A 185 3.33 18.84 -1.04
C ASN A 185 2.54 17.63 -0.56
N ARG A 186 3.01 16.41 -0.87
CA ARG A 186 2.35 15.15 -0.54
C ARG A 186 3.34 14.07 -0.10
N LEU A 187 2.86 13.19 0.80
CA LEU A 187 3.62 12.04 1.33
C LEU A 187 3.70 10.85 0.36
N ASP A 188 2.87 10.81 -0.68
CA ASP A 188 2.66 9.65 -1.54
C ASP A 188 3.96 9.13 -2.17
N ARG A 189 4.19 7.82 -2.02
CA ARG A 189 5.44 7.16 -2.43
C ARG A 189 5.31 5.65 -2.55
N ILE A 190 6.26 5.05 -3.25
CA ILE A 190 6.53 3.62 -3.18
C ILE A 190 7.84 3.44 -2.42
N GLU A 191 7.80 2.64 -1.36
CA GLU A 191 9.00 2.21 -0.67
C GLU A 191 9.59 1.00 -1.38
N LEU A 192 10.88 1.07 -1.72
CA LEU A 192 11.67 -0.02 -2.27
C LEU A 192 12.69 -0.44 -1.22
N SER A 193 12.46 -1.59 -0.59
CA SER A 193 13.26 -2.07 0.54
C SER A 193 13.99 -3.36 0.19
N GLN A 194 15.27 -3.23 -0.21
CA GLN A 194 16.15 -4.36 -0.45
C GLN A 194 16.61 -4.94 0.89
N VAL A 195 16.29 -6.20 1.15
CA VAL A 195 16.68 -6.88 2.39
C VAL A 195 18.20 -7.12 2.42
N THR A 196 18.78 -6.99 3.62
CA THR A 196 20.22 -7.18 3.86
C THR A 196 20.54 -8.54 4.48
N ASP A 197 19.52 -9.24 4.97
CA ASP A 197 19.64 -10.56 5.60
C ASP A 197 18.33 -11.34 5.51
N ASP A 198 18.32 -12.61 5.98
CA ASP A 198 17.15 -13.48 6.03
C ASP A 198 16.66 -13.76 7.47
N VAL A 199 17.22 -13.06 8.46
CA VAL A 199 16.90 -13.23 9.88
C VAL A 199 15.72 -12.35 10.28
N HIS A 200 15.65 -11.11 9.80
CA HIS A 200 14.55 -10.18 10.07
C HIS A 200 13.26 -10.58 9.34
N ALA A 201 12.15 -10.00 9.75
CA ALA A 201 10.82 -10.34 9.21
C ALA A 201 10.72 -10.12 7.69
N MET A 202 11.25 -8.99 7.19
CA MET A 202 11.26 -8.68 5.75
C MET A 202 12.15 -9.66 4.99
N GLY A 203 13.32 -10.03 5.53
CA GLY A 203 14.22 -11.00 4.91
C GLY A 203 13.59 -12.39 4.81
N ARG A 204 12.93 -12.87 5.89
CA ARG A 204 12.19 -14.13 5.84
C ARG A 204 11.05 -14.12 4.83
N PHE A 205 10.36 -12.97 4.69
CA PHE A 205 9.30 -12.80 3.71
C PHE A 205 9.85 -12.89 2.27
N VAL A 206 10.93 -12.16 1.97
CA VAL A 206 11.59 -12.20 0.66
C VAL A 206 12.15 -13.59 0.35
N LYS A 207 12.72 -14.29 1.33
CA LYS A 207 13.20 -15.69 1.17
C LYS A 207 12.08 -16.63 0.71
N THR A 208 10.86 -16.39 1.17
CA THR A 208 9.69 -17.22 0.85
C THR A 208 9.00 -16.81 -0.46
N HIS A 209 8.94 -15.50 -0.75
CA HIS A 209 8.09 -14.94 -1.80
C HIS A 209 8.86 -14.26 -2.94
N GLY A 210 10.19 -14.07 -2.81
CA GLY A 210 10.95 -13.23 -3.72
C GLY A 210 10.62 -11.76 -3.57
N ASP A 211 10.97 -10.97 -4.58
CA ASP A 211 10.54 -9.57 -4.69
C ASP A 211 9.01 -9.51 -4.61
N SER A 212 8.44 -8.71 -3.69
CA SER A 212 7.02 -8.82 -3.41
C SER A 212 6.45 -7.62 -2.65
N LEU A 213 5.20 -7.29 -2.95
CA LEU A 213 4.41 -6.35 -2.15
C LEU A 213 4.26 -6.89 -0.72
N TYR A 214 4.64 -6.09 0.27
CA TYR A 214 4.77 -6.51 1.67
C TYR A 214 3.73 -5.88 2.58
N MET A 215 3.56 -4.56 2.51
CA MET A 215 2.65 -3.81 3.37
C MET A 215 2.24 -2.47 2.75
N CYS A 216 1.34 -1.79 3.41
CA CYS A 216 1.04 -0.39 3.10
C CYS A 216 0.91 0.45 4.36
N TYR A 217 0.95 1.79 4.18
CA TYR A 217 0.80 2.75 5.27
C TYR A 217 -0.33 3.74 5.00
N VAL A 218 -1.04 4.09 6.08
CA VAL A 218 -2.02 5.17 6.08
C VAL A 218 -1.63 6.27 7.07
N GLU A 219 -1.94 7.51 6.71
CA GLU A 219 -1.95 8.62 7.66
C GLU A 219 -3.31 8.67 8.36
N VAL A 220 -3.30 9.02 9.64
CA VAL A 220 -4.52 9.24 10.42
C VAL A 220 -4.50 10.66 11.02
N HIS A 221 -5.64 11.34 10.97
CA HIS A 221 -5.80 12.64 11.62
C HIS A 221 -6.26 12.50 13.08
N ASP A 222 -6.71 11.31 13.47
CA ASP A 222 -7.12 11.00 14.84
C ASP A 222 -6.60 9.59 15.21
N TRP A 223 -5.34 9.56 15.65
CA TRP A 223 -4.73 8.31 16.12
C TRP A 223 -5.40 7.78 17.39
N ALA A 224 -5.85 8.65 18.28
CA ALA A 224 -6.51 8.23 19.51
C ALA A 224 -7.81 7.46 19.22
N ALA A 225 -8.59 7.91 18.23
CA ALA A 225 -9.79 7.20 17.78
C ALA A 225 -9.46 5.83 17.18
N VAL A 226 -8.42 5.71 16.34
CA VAL A 226 -8.00 4.42 15.78
C VAL A 226 -7.49 3.49 16.87
N ARG A 227 -6.63 3.99 17.77
CA ARG A 227 -6.10 3.23 18.90
C ARG A 227 -7.23 2.72 19.81
N GLY A 228 -8.21 3.58 20.11
CA GLY A 228 -9.41 3.19 20.87
C GLY A 228 -10.14 2.00 20.24
N ARG A 229 -10.39 2.04 18.93
CA ARG A 229 -11.01 0.93 18.18
C ARG A 229 -10.19 -0.36 18.23
N LEU A 230 -8.85 -0.25 18.11
CA LEU A 230 -7.97 -1.42 18.22
C LEU A 230 -8.05 -2.05 19.61
N LEU A 231 -8.06 -1.26 20.67
CA LEU A 231 -8.15 -1.72 22.06
C LEU A 231 -9.52 -2.34 22.37
N GLU A 232 -10.61 -1.70 21.98
CA GLU A 232 -11.97 -2.22 22.12
C GLU A 232 -12.19 -3.55 21.42
N ALA A 233 -11.58 -3.71 20.24
CA ALA A 233 -11.63 -4.94 19.46
C ALA A 233 -10.62 -6.01 19.91
N ASN A 234 -9.81 -5.73 20.95
CA ASN A 234 -8.68 -6.55 21.36
C ASN A 234 -7.76 -6.94 20.19
N ALA A 235 -7.58 -6.01 19.24
CA ALA A 235 -6.78 -6.24 18.05
C ALA A 235 -5.29 -6.08 18.35
N ARG A 236 -4.48 -6.96 17.80
CA ARG A 236 -3.02 -6.92 17.98
C ARG A 236 -2.40 -5.88 17.07
N TYR A 237 -1.65 -4.98 17.67
CA TYR A 237 -0.80 -4.03 16.95
C TYR A 237 0.50 -3.83 17.71
N THR A 238 1.53 -3.38 17.03
CA THR A 238 2.83 -2.99 17.61
C THR A 238 2.90 -1.48 17.59
N PRO A 239 2.95 -0.79 18.74
CA PRO A 239 3.11 0.66 18.79
C PRO A 239 4.45 1.08 18.20
N ARG A 240 4.52 2.28 17.63
CA ARG A 240 5.75 2.83 17.03
C ARG A 240 6.75 3.24 18.09
N GLY A 241 6.30 3.85 19.16
CA GLY A 241 7.14 4.31 20.28
C GLY A 241 7.44 3.22 21.30
N SER A 242 8.25 3.57 22.29
CA SER A 242 8.67 2.66 23.37
C SER A 242 7.62 2.50 24.48
N ASP A 243 6.70 3.46 24.63
CA ASP A 243 5.62 3.43 25.60
C ASP A 243 4.25 3.32 24.93
N PRO A 244 3.63 2.12 24.92
CA PRO A 244 2.31 1.92 24.33
C PRO A 244 1.20 2.75 24.95
N ALA A 245 1.36 3.23 26.19
CA ALA A 245 0.35 4.03 26.87
C ALA A 245 0.30 5.47 26.39
N THR A 246 1.44 6.01 25.99
CA THR A 246 1.61 7.42 25.59
C THR A 246 2.01 7.58 24.14
N ASP A 247 2.14 6.48 23.37
CA ASP A 247 2.59 6.52 21.97
C ASP A 247 1.65 7.36 21.09
N PRO A 248 2.03 8.59 20.71
CA PRO A 248 1.21 9.46 19.89
C PRO A 248 1.38 9.20 18.39
N ASP A 249 2.33 8.35 18.00
CA ASP A 249 2.88 8.34 16.64
C ASP A 249 2.21 7.33 15.71
N GLY A 250 1.52 6.32 16.25
CA GLY A 250 0.91 5.27 15.45
C GLY A 250 1.47 3.89 15.75
N GLY A 251 1.39 2.98 14.79
CA GLY A 251 1.83 1.61 14.98
C GLY A 251 1.60 0.73 13.76
N TRP A 252 1.82 -0.56 13.92
CA TRP A 252 1.59 -1.58 12.89
C TRP A 252 0.51 -2.55 13.34
N VAL A 253 -0.63 -2.58 12.62
CA VAL A 253 -1.70 -3.56 12.86
C VAL A 253 -1.26 -4.90 12.27
N HIS A 254 -1.36 -5.93 13.11
CA HIS A 254 -0.91 -7.27 12.74
C HIS A 254 -1.75 -7.86 11.59
N PRO A 255 -1.16 -8.58 10.62
CA PRO A 255 -1.88 -9.13 9.46
C PRO A 255 -3.13 -9.95 9.79
N LYS A 256 -3.10 -10.72 10.88
CA LYS A 256 -4.26 -11.53 11.33
C LYS A 256 -5.50 -10.72 11.69
N GLU A 257 -5.33 -9.43 11.96
CA GLU A 257 -6.44 -8.53 12.31
C GLU A 257 -7.12 -7.94 11.08
N LEU A 258 -6.42 -7.90 9.94
CA LEU A 258 -6.86 -7.26 8.70
C LEU A 258 -6.72 -8.22 7.49
N HIS A 259 -7.16 -9.48 7.66
CA HIS A 259 -7.19 -10.46 6.56
C HIS A 259 -5.88 -10.54 5.77
N GLY A 260 -4.77 -10.69 6.50
CA GLY A 260 -3.42 -10.83 5.91
C GLY A 260 -2.73 -9.50 5.55
N LEU A 261 -3.40 -8.36 5.65
CA LEU A 261 -2.78 -7.05 5.44
C LEU A 261 -1.97 -6.62 6.67
N LEU A 262 -0.66 -6.43 6.50
CA LEU A 262 0.16 -5.66 7.43
C LEU A 262 -0.03 -4.17 7.14
N LEU A 263 -0.65 -3.45 8.08
CA LEU A 263 -0.96 -2.04 7.93
C LEU A 263 -0.14 -1.17 8.89
N GLY A 264 0.69 -0.30 8.33
CA GLY A 264 1.33 0.77 9.08
C GLY A 264 0.40 1.96 9.22
N ILE A 265 0.38 2.56 10.40
CA ILE A 265 -0.42 3.74 10.71
C ILE A 265 0.52 4.81 11.28
N SER A 266 0.43 6.01 10.73
CA SER A 266 1.19 7.17 11.18
C SER A 266 0.26 8.33 11.49
N ARG A 267 0.49 9.04 12.60
CA ARG A 267 -0.19 10.32 12.85
C ARG A 267 0.13 11.32 11.74
N THR A 268 -0.64 12.38 11.68
CA THR A 268 -0.48 13.46 10.69
C THR A 268 0.97 13.92 10.60
N GLY A 269 1.50 13.90 9.40
CA GLY A 269 2.83 14.42 9.06
C GLY A 269 4.01 13.61 9.56
N LEU A 270 3.84 12.62 10.45
CA LEU A 270 4.97 11.85 11.00
C LEU A 270 5.81 11.18 9.91
N ALA A 271 5.17 10.75 8.82
CA ALA A 271 5.86 10.05 7.75
C ALA A 271 6.88 10.90 6.98
N TRP A 272 6.97 12.19 7.24
CA TRP A 272 8.07 13.02 6.77
C TRP A 272 9.41 12.73 7.49
N ASP A 273 9.37 12.12 8.70
CA ASP A 273 10.56 11.82 9.51
C ASP A 273 11.61 10.97 8.78
N TRP A 274 11.19 10.06 7.92
CA TRP A 274 12.09 9.20 7.13
C TRP A 274 12.07 9.49 5.62
N SER A 275 11.59 10.65 5.23
CA SER A 275 11.44 11.04 3.81
C SER A 275 12.55 11.95 3.29
N GLY A 276 13.54 12.29 4.13
CA GLY A 276 14.51 13.35 3.84
C GLY A 276 13.92 14.76 3.96
N ARG A 277 12.80 14.91 4.69
CA ARG A 277 12.09 16.16 4.96
C ARG A 277 11.60 16.19 6.41
N GLU A 278 12.49 15.85 7.34
CA GLU A 278 12.18 15.79 8.78
C GLU A 278 11.67 17.12 9.34
N GLU A 279 12.04 18.24 8.70
CA GLU A 279 11.58 19.58 9.07
C GLU A 279 10.06 19.79 8.90
N LEU A 280 9.40 18.90 8.12
CA LEU A 280 7.95 18.94 7.90
C LEU A 280 7.15 18.15 8.95
N VAL A 281 7.82 17.46 9.87
CA VAL A 281 7.13 16.71 10.95
C VAL A 281 6.54 17.70 11.95
N PRO A 282 5.21 17.78 12.10
CA PRO A 282 4.60 18.68 13.06
C PRO A 282 4.90 18.24 14.49
N SER A 283 5.16 19.21 15.36
CA SER A 283 5.25 18.96 16.81
C SER A 283 3.94 18.37 17.33
N VAL A 284 4.04 17.44 18.27
CA VAL A 284 2.90 16.81 18.96
C VAL A 284 2.50 17.66 20.16
#